data_82aeb21b34bfd325c360f7ad297b9459
#
_entry.id   82aeb21b34bfd325c360f7ad297b9459
#
_cell.length_a   1.000
_cell.length_b   1.000
_cell.length_c   1.000
_cell.angle_alpha   90.00
_cell.angle_beta   90.00
_cell.angle_gamma   90.00
#
_symmetry.space_group_name_H-M   'P 1'
#
loop_
_entity.id
_entity.type
_entity.pdbx_description
1 polymer ?
#
loop_
_entity_poly.entity_id
_entity_poly.type
_entity_poly.pdbx_seq_one_letter_code
_entity_poly.pdbx_strand_id
1 'polypeptide(L)'
;MHAPPLRTLRHLATALLATLLIGAVAAQNVVEISVAHTMTGGAHRDAFDRIIEAFHEAHPTIRIRQIPQDMEIYQDTGLIAMLQSNDPPDIWFQWGGDLVRRDAELGFALDLTDYLAQDGWGDSFLDASWSEGTGTMVGDRIFMMPYAFDVTTVLWYNTDIFAEHGLSEPETWDEFLDIVRTLRAAGVTPIILGNQQFWPLGNWAGHITARVVGMDLFDKALSLEVPFNQPAFEEAFQRFAELAEAQAFNRDLAGLGASESMAAFFQGAGAMHPIGSWLISNAFSSAPDGFSYDAFNTPVIAGGAGDPQSIIGLATGFEVSSRSAHVDEAITFLRFFTSFDHQVAWAEAGRFSPIEGAMAAAEIDVHNKALAELFLDANELVPPPDTGYPVEIADIFYQGAALVAGGLRSPAAALAWIDEQLALVR
;
A
#
# COMPACT_ATOMS: atom_id res chain seq x y z
N MET A 1 50.99 63.15 50.58
CA MET A 1 49.99 62.88 49.53
C MET A 1 50.69 62.09 48.45
N HIS A 2 50.57 60.78 48.49
CA HIS A 2 51.21 59.87 47.51
C HIS A 2 50.15 59.35 46.55
N ALA A 3 50.36 59.57 45.23
CA ALA A 3 49.55 59.00 44.17
C ALA A 3 49.81 57.48 44.02
N PRO A 4 48.86 56.61 43.75
CA PRO A 4 49.09 55.18 43.54
C PRO A 4 49.53 54.90 42.07
N PRO A 5 50.26 53.79 41.80
CA PRO A 5 50.92 53.53 40.55
C PRO A 5 49.93 52.94 39.51
N LEU A 6 50.07 53.40 38.27
CA LEU A 6 49.43 52.99 37.02
C LEU A 6 49.78 51.53 36.55
N ARG A 7 49.46 50.51 37.34
CA ARG A 7 49.75 49.11 36.94
C ARG A 7 48.54 48.18 36.87
N THR A 8 47.34 48.64 37.22
CA THR A 8 46.12 47.79 37.30
C THR A 8 45.15 47.89 36.10
N LEU A 9 45.44 48.74 35.13
CA LEU A 9 44.54 48.93 33.97
C LEU A 9 44.86 48.08 32.69
N ARG A 10 45.96 47.31 32.73
CA ARG A 10 46.35 46.50 31.54
C ARG A 10 45.85 45.06 31.57
N HIS A 11 45.35 44.55 32.65
CA HIS A 11 44.82 43.16 32.75
C HIS A 11 43.33 43.04 32.59
N LEU A 12 42.57 44.13 32.60
CA LEU A 12 41.10 44.15 32.38
C LEU A 12 40.73 44.23 30.88
N ALA A 13 41.60 44.72 30.02
CA ALA A 13 41.35 44.82 28.59
C ALA A 13 41.62 43.51 27.82
N THR A 14 42.43 42.60 28.40
CA THR A 14 42.74 41.29 27.76
C THR A 14 41.76 40.19 28.13
N ALA A 15 41.00 40.34 29.20
CA ALA A 15 39.97 39.38 29.63
C ALA A 15 38.62 39.60 28.90
N LEU A 16 38.35 40.80 28.37
CA LEU A 16 37.11 41.10 27.64
C LEU A 16 37.15 40.72 26.13
N LEU A 17 38.35 40.49 25.57
CA LEU A 17 38.53 40.04 24.18
C LEU A 17 38.48 38.51 24.01
N ALA A 18 38.65 37.76 25.11
CA ALA A 18 38.63 36.29 25.07
C ALA A 18 37.24 35.69 25.23
N THR A 19 36.23 36.50 25.62
CA THR A 19 34.85 36.03 25.85
C THR A 19 33.89 36.35 24.67
N LEU A 20 34.39 36.94 23.58
CA LEU A 20 33.60 37.27 22.37
C LEU A 20 33.89 36.34 21.18
N LEU A 21 34.63 35.26 21.41
CA LEU A 21 34.95 34.24 20.38
C LEU A 21 34.19 32.92 20.57
N ILE A 22 33.25 32.85 21.50
CA ILE A 22 32.34 31.69 21.66
C ILE A 22 30.95 32.16 21.29
N GLY A 23 30.60 32.04 19.99
CA GLY A 23 29.20 32.31 19.65
C GLY A 23 28.89 32.67 18.20
N ALA A 24 29.78 32.40 17.26
CA ALA A 24 29.38 32.25 15.89
C ALA A 24 29.21 30.77 15.58
N VAL A 25 28.24 30.13 16.20
CA VAL A 25 27.58 29.01 15.56
C VAL A 25 26.88 29.65 14.36
N ALA A 26 27.50 29.51 13.17
CA ALA A 26 26.84 29.85 11.94
C ALA A 26 25.45 29.22 12.03
N ALA A 27 24.41 30.01 11.96
CA ALA A 27 23.07 29.47 11.76
C ALA A 27 23.18 28.65 10.48
N GLN A 28 23.32 27.31 10.62
CA GLN A 28 23.29 26.43 9.48
C GLN A 28 21.92 26.67 8.86
N ASN A 29 21.88 27.07 7.59
CA ASN A 29 20.63 27.18 6.88
C ASN A 29 19.97 25.80 6.91
N VAL A 30 18.89 25.68 7.65
CA VAL A 30 18.10 24.45 7.72
C VAL A 30 17.26 24.39 6.47
N VAL A 31 17.42 23.35 5.69
CA VAL A 31 16.57 23.04 4.53
C VAL A 31 15.36 22.25 5.04
N GLU A 32 14.17 22.66 4.64
CA GLU A 32 12.93 21.91 4.90
C GLU A 32 12.50 21.20 3.62
N ILE A 33 12.27 19.90 3.69
CA ILE A 33 11.66 19.11 2.62
C ILE A 33 10.32 18.58 3.07
N SER A 34 9.36 18.60 2.17
CA SER A 34 7.97 18.18 2.44
C SER A 34 7.72 16.77 1.94
N VAL A 35 7.04 15.96 2.76
CA VAL A 35 6.68 14.57 2.46
C VAL A 35 5.17 14.39 2.59
N ALA A 36 4.48 14.19 1.48
CA ALA A 36 3.06 13.88 1.46
C ALA A 36 2.84 12.36 1.55
N HIS A 37 1.92 11.91 2.41
CA HIS A 37 1.69 10.50 2.63
C HIS A 37 0.31 10.20 3.24
N THR A 38 -0.08 8.91 3.24
CA THR A 38 -1.38 8.43 3.75
C THR A 38 -1.31 7.91 5.19
N MET A 39 -0.15 7.92 5.83
CA MET A 39 0.03 7.40 7.18
C MET A 39 -0.55 8.38 8.21
N THR A 40 -1.80 8.16 8.64
CA THR A 40 -2.51 9.00 9.62
C THR A 40 -2.51 8.42 11.04
N GLY A 41 -2.13 7.15 11.21
CA GLY A 41 -2.06 6.47 12.51
C GLY A 41 -1.54 5.04 12.39
N GLY A 42 -1.50 4.33 13.52
CA GLY A 42 -1.06 2.94 13.61
C GLY A 42 0.45 2.74 13.71
N ALA A 43 0.88 1.48 13.86
CA ALA A 43 2.27 1.13 14.12
C ALA A 43 3.25 1.62 13.04
N HIS A 44 2.83 1.59 11.77
CA HIS A 44 3.64 2.09 10.66
C HIS A 44 3.82 3.63 10.71
N ARG A 45 2.82 4.39 11.19
CA ARG A 45 2.96 5.83 11.43
C ARG A 45 3.98 6.10 12.54
N ASP A 46 3.87 5.35 13.64
CA ASP A 46 4.80 5.50 14.77
C ASP A 46 6.23 5.13 14.37
N ALA A 47 6.41 4.10 13.51
CA ALA A 47 7.71 3.74 12.97
C ALA A 47 8.26 4.85 12.06
N PHE A 48 7.43 5.43 11.19
CA PHE A 48 7.82 6.53 10.31
C PHE A 48 8.25 7.76 11.10
N ASP A 49 7.51 8.13 12.14
CA ASP A 49 7.85 9.26 13.01
C ASP A 49 9.19 9.03 13.73
N ARG A 50 9.45 7.82 14.26
CA ARG A 50 10.76 7.49 14.87
C ARG A 50 11.92 7.58 13.88
N ILE A 51 11.71 7.13 12.63
CA ILE A 51 12.73 7.22 11.58
C ILE A 51 13.02 8.69 11.23
N ILE A 52 11.99 9.53 11.15
CA ILE A 52 12.15 10.98 10.93
C ILE A 52 12.90 11.65 12.10
N GLU A 53 12.59 11.29 13.35
CA GLU A 53 13.30 11.80 14.50
C GLU A 53 14.81 11.41 14.46
N ALA A 54 15.11 10.14 14.19
CA ALA A 54 16.47 9.67 14.00
C ALA A 54 17.18 10.38 12.82
N PHE A 55 16.46 10.63 11.73
CA PHE A 55 16.98 11.41 10.61
C PHE A 55 17.34 12.84 11.01
N HIS A 56 16.50 13.52 11.79
CA HIS A 56 16.76 14.87 12.26
C HIS A 56 17.99 14.94 13.20
N GLU A 57 18.25 13.87 13.97
CA GLU A 57 19.45 13.76 14.79
C GLU A 57 20.71 13.56 13.95
N ALA A 58 20.63 12.69 12.92
CA ALA A 58 21.75 12.41 12.02
C ALA A 58 22.03 13.55 11.05
N HIS A 59 21.01 14.28 10.63
CA HIS A 59 21.07 15.37 9.63
C HIS A 59 20.46 16.67 10.18
N PRO A 60 21.14 17.38 11.12
CA PRO A 60 20.56 18.53 11.81
C PRO A 60 20.27 19.75 10.92
N THR A 61 20.75 19.74 9.68
CA THR A 61 20.52 20.78 8.68
C THR A 61 19.35 20.51 7.75
N ILE A 62 18.70 19.34 7.86
CA ILE A 62 17.53 18.97 7.07
C ILE A 62 16.35 18.74 8.01
N ARG A 63 15.18 19.24 7.64
CA ARG A 63 13.92 19.04 8.37
C ARG A 63 12.87 18.43 7.44
N ILE A 64 12.20 17.39 7.93
CA ILE A 64 11.07 16.77 7.24
C ILE A 64 9.80 17.42 7.75
N ARG A 65 9.02 18.00 6.83
CA ARG A 65 7.66 18.49 7.05
C ARG A 65 6.68 17.51 6.46
N GLN A 66 6.01 16.76 7.31
CA GLN A 66 5.01 15.79 6.88
C GLN A 66 3.70 16.46 6.46
N ILE A 67 3.06 15.92 5.42
CA ILE A 67 1.74 16.30 4.90
C ILE A 67 0.87 15.04 4.89
N PRO A 68 0.39 14.56 6.05
CA PRO A 68 -0.47 13.41 6.11
C PRO A 68 -1.87 13.76 5.61
N GLN A 69 -2.46 12.87 4.81
CA GLN A 69 -3.86 12.94 4.39
C GLN A 69 -4.53 11.58 4.58
N ASP A 70 -5.84 11.60 4.78
CA ASP A 70 -6.66 10.41 4.69
C ASP A 70 -6.48 9.74 3.32
N MET A 71 -6.40 8.39 3.32
CA MET A 71 -6.07 7.61 2.14
C MET A 71 -7.06 7.86 0.98
N GLU A 72 -8.35 7.93 1.28
CA GLU A 72 -9.39 8.11 0.26
C GLU A 72 -9.29 9.52 -0.37
N ILE A 73 -9.14 10.55 0.46
CA ILE A 73 -8.94 11.94 -0.02
C ILE A 73 -7.64 12.05 -0.84
N TYR A 74 -6.58 11.40 -0.37
CA TYR A 74 -5.27 11.40 -1.03
C TYR A 74 -5.33 10.79 -2.42
N GLN A 75 -5.94 9.61 -2.55
CA GLN A 75 -6.05 8.87 -3.79
C GLN A 75 -6.96 9.56 -4.80
N ASP A 76 -8.13 10.03 -4.37
CA ASP A 76 -9.15 10.58 -5.27
C ASP A 76 -8.74 11.92 -5.89
N THR A 77 -8.34 12.88 -5.05
CA THR A 77 -8.11 14.26 -5.51
C THR A 77 -6.94 14.96 -4.83
N GLY A 78 -6.55 14.51 -3.64
CA GLY A 78 -5.59 15.22 -2.79
C GLY A 78 -4.21 15.26 -3.40
N LEU A 79 -3.68 14.12 -3.81
CA LEU A 79 -2.34 14.05 -4.39
C LEU A 79 -2.24 14.85 -5.68
N ILE A 80 -3.14 14.61 -6.63
CA ILE A 80 -3.07 15.28 -7.94
C ILE A 80 -3.20 16.81 -7.80
N ALA A 81 -4.03 17.28 -6.86
CA ALA A 81 -4.14 18.70 -6.58
C ALA A 81 -2.83 19.29 -6.00
N MET A 82 -2.14 18.55 -5.13
CA MET A 82 -0.81 18.95 -4.63
C MET A 82 0.22 18.98 -5.75
N LEU A 83 0.29 17.95 -6.60
CA LEU A 83 1.25 17.85 -7.69
C LEU A 83 1.06 18.95 -8.76
N GLN A 84 -0.17 19.37 -9.00
CA GLN A 84 -0.51 20.45 -9.92
C GLN A 84 -0.35 21.87 -9.33
N SER A 85 -0.12 21.97 -8.02
CA SER A 85 0.06 23.26 -7.36
C SER A 85 1.36 23.96 -7.74
N ASN A 86 1.50 25.24 -7.36
CA ASN A 86 2.74 25.99 -7.53
C ASN A 86 3.84 25.57 -6.54
N ASP A 87 3.46 24.89 -5.47
CA ASP A 87 4.35 24.42 -4.40
C ASP A 87 4.01 22.94 -4.11
N PRO A 88 4.41 22.00 -5.00
CA PRO A 88 4.18 20.58 -4.79
C PRO A 88 5.07 20.04 -3.67
N PRO A 89 4.71 18.91 -3.04
CA PRO A 89 5.60 18.24 -2.10
C PRO A 89 6.92 17.83 -2.78
N ASP A 90 8.02 17.83 -2.01
CA ASP A 90 9.32 17.35 -2.51
C ASP A 90 9.34 15.84 -2.68
N ILE A 91 8.62 15.13 -1.80
CA ILE A 91 8.45 13.67 -1.80
C ILE A 91 6.98 13.36 -1.59
N TRP A 92 6.47 12.34 -2.28
CA TRP A 92 5.12 11.83 -2.01
C TRP A 92 5.03 10.31 -2.08
N PHE A 93 4.12 9.77 -1.31
CA PHE A 93 3.70 8.37 -1.36
C PHE A 93 2.98 8.07 -2.67
N GLN A 94 3.29 6.92 -3.26
CA GLN A 94 2.58 6.43 -4.45
C GLN A 94 2.41 4.91 -4.40
N TRP A 95 1.34 4.44 -5.03
CA TRP A 95 1.15 3.04 -5.37
C TRP A 95 1.81 2.74 -6.70
N GLY A 96 2.46 1.59 -6.81
CA GLY A 96 3.10 1.14 -8.05
C GLY A 96 2.09 0.93 -9.19
N GLY A 97 2.57 1.00 -10.42
CA GLY A 97 1.80 0.74 -11.63
C GLY A 97 1.46 1.98 -12.44
N ASP A 98 0.22 2.09 -12.90
CA ASP A 98 -0.24 3.16 -13.80
C ASP A 98 -0.11 4.55 -13.16
N LEU A 99 -0.25 4.65 -11.85
CA LEU A 99 -0.09 5.92 -11.14
C LEU A 99 1.35 6.44 -11.21
N VAL A 100 2.35 5.56 -11.06
CA VAL A 100 3.77 5.91 -11.26
C VAL A 100 4.02 6.30 -12.71
N ARG A 101 3.48 5.54 -13.67
CA ARG A 101 3.58 5.86 -15.09
C ARG A 101 2.99 7.24 -15.40
N ARG A 102 1.79 7.52 -14.89
CA ARG A 102 1.11 8.83 -15.04
C ARG A 102 1.98 9.96 -14.51
N ASP A 103 2.53 9.83 -13.31
CA ASP A 103 3.31 10.88 -12.67
C ASP A 103 4.64 11.11 -13.40
N ALA A 104 5.25 10.06 -13.95
CA ALA A 104 6.43 10.14 -14.81
C ALA A 104 6.12 10.82 -16.16
N GLU A 105 5.05 10.41 -16.86
CA GLU A 105 4.65 10.97 -18.17
C GLU A 105 4.22 12.44 -18.08
N LEU A 106 3.58 12.84 -16.97
CA LEU A 106 3.23 14.23 -16.71
C LEU A 106 4.44 15.08 -16.24
N GLY A 107 5.58 14.44 -16.02
CA GLY A 107 6.81 15.12 -15.60
C GLY A 107 6.77 15.58 -14.14
N PHE A 108 5.94 14.99 -13.28
CA PHE A 108 5.92 15.28 -11.85
C PHE A 108 7.07 14.55 -11.15
N ALA A 109 7.24 13.25 -11.43
CA ALA A 109 8.24 12.41 -10.80
C ALA A 109 9.64 12.57 -11.42
N LEU A 110 10.65 12.53 -10.58
CA LEU A 110 12.07 12.52 -10.96
C LEU A 110 12.49 11.08 -11.33
N ASP A 111 13.28 10.94 -12.38
CA ASP A 111 13.96 9.69 -12.71
C ASP A 111 15.03 9.39 -11.64
N LEU A 112 14.86 8.29 -10.91
CA LEU A 112 15.71 7.86 -9.80
C LEU A 112 16.79 6.87 -10.23
N THR A 113 16.83 6.45 -11.50
CA THR A 113 17.71 5.39 -12.01
C THR A 113 19.18 5.64 -11.67
N ASP A 114 19.68 6.84 -11.97
CA ASP A 114 21.08 7.18 -11.71
C ASP A 114 21.39 7.31 -10.20
N TYR A 115 20.43 7.73 -9.39
CA TYR A 115 20.59 7.83 -7.93
C TYR A 115 20.66 6.45 -7.27
N LEU A 116 19.85 5.51 -7.72
CA LEU A 116 19.82 4.14 -7.23
C LEU A 116 21.07 3.35 -7.66
N ALA A 117 21.66 3.67 -8.81
CA ALA A 117 22.92 3.09 -9.26
C ALA A 117 24.15 3.56 -8.44
N GLN A 118 24.04 4.69 -7.69
CA GLN A 118 25.15 5.23 -6.92
C GLN A 118 25.38 4.44 -5.63
N ASP A 119 26.65 4.09 -5.36
CA ASP A 119 27.12 3.47 -4.12
C ASP A 119 26.41 2.12 -3.77
N GLY A 120 25.82 1.47 -4.78
CA GLY A 120 25.11 0.19 -4.61
C GLY A 120 23.78 0.33 -3.83
N TRP A 121 23.17 1.51 -3.81
CA TRP A 121 21.90 1.70 -3.09
C TRP A 121 20.80 0.81 -3.65
N GLY A 122 20.63 0.77 -4.98
CA GLY A 122 19.66 -0.11 -5.63
C GLY A 122 19.92 -1.59 -5.39
N ASP A 123 21.19 -2.00 -5.20
CA ASP A 123 21.58 -3.39 -4.97
C ASP A 123 21.16 -3.91 -3.57
N SER A 124 20.75 -3.03 -2.66
CA SER A 124 20.25 -3.41 -1.33
C SER A 124 18.79 -3.88 -1.34
N PHE A 125 18.10 -3.70 -2.45
CA PHE A 125 16.69 -4.10 -2.60
C PHE A 125 16.58 -5.50 -3.18
N LEU A 126 15.48 -6.18 -2.89
CA LEU A 126 15.11 -7.42 -3.56
C LEU A 126 14.95 -7.19 -5.09
N ASP A 127 15.37 -8.13 -5.91
CA ASP A 127 15.25 -8.05 -7.38
C ASP A 127 13.81 -7.77 -7.84
N ALA A 128 12.83 -8.31 -7.12
CA ALA A 128 11.41 -8.06 -7.36
C ALA A 128 11.03 -6.57 -7.32
N SER A 129 11.80 -5.74 -6.62
CA SER A 129 11.56 -4.28 -6.54
C SER A 129 11.63 -3.58 -7.91
N TRP A 130 12.37 -4.14 -8.85
CA TRP A 130 12.66 -3.56 -10.16
C TRP A 130 12.00 -4.36 -11.28
N SER A 131 10.69 -4.49 -11.23
CA SER A 131 9.92 -5.20 -12.25
C SER A 131 8.68 -4.39 -12.67
N GLU A 132 8.21 -4.62 -13.89
CA GLU A 132 6.95 -4.05 -14.36
C GLU A 132 5.78 -4.47 -13.48
N GLY A 133 5.77 -5.71 -12.98
CA GLY A 133 4.72 -6.23 -12.10
C GLY A 133 4.60 -5.52 -10.75
N THR A 134 5.69 -4.94 -10.22
CA THR A 134 5.66 -4.13 -8.98
C THR A 134 5.31 -2.67 -9.24
N GLY A 135 5.42 -2.22 -10.50
CA GLY A 135 5.00 -0.90 -10.93
C GLY A 135 5.90 0.26 -10.48
N THR A 136 7.17 -0.01 -10.16
CA THR A 136 8.16 1.02 -9.75
C THR A 136 8.85 1.69 -10.93
N MET A 137 8.71 1.09 -12.11
CA MET A 137 9.42 1.46 -13.33
C MET A 137 8.46 1.90 -14.44
N VAL A 138 8.99 2.72 -15.35
CA VAL A 138 8.37 3.05 -16.65
C VAL A 138 9.39 2.79 -17.74
N GLY A 139 9.23 1.70 -18.47
CA GLY A 139 10.25 1.16 -19.35
C GLY A 139 11.49 0.71 -18.54
N ASP A 140 12.65 1.22 -18.89
CA ASP A 140 13.92 0.91 -18.21
C ASP A 140 14.32 1.96 -17.13
N ARG A 141 13.40 2.87 -16.77
CA ARG A 141 13.66 3.94 -15.80
C ARG A 141 12.85 3.73 -14.53
N ILE A 142 13.46 4.07 -13.39
CA ILE A 142 12.87 3.95 -12.07
C ILE A 142 12.36 5.31 -11.61
N PHE A 143 11.08 5.41 -11.26
CA PHE A 143 10.46 6.64 -10.79
C PHE A 143 9.99 6.57 -9.34
N MET A 144 9.77 5.37 -8.81
CA MET A 144 9.37 5.17 -7.43
C MET A 144 10.42 4.34 -6.68
N MET A 145 10.87 4.82 -5.54
CA MET A 145 11.67 4.08 -4.57
C MET A 145 10.72 3.29 -3.66
N PRO A 146 10.67 1.95 -3.79
CA PRO A 146 9.77 1.15 -2.97
C PRO A 146 10.19 1.15 -1.51
N TYR A 147 9.24 1.13 -0.59
CA TYR A 147 9.50 0.94 0.83
C TYR A 147 8.68 -0.20 1.44
N ALA A 148 7.72 -0.73 0.71
CA ALA A 148 6.99 -1.93 1.08
C ALA A 148 6.44 -2.63 -0.16
N PHE A 149 6.22 -3.94 -0.03
CA PHE A 149 5.31 -4.69 -0.87
C PHE A 149 3.99 -4.86 -0.13
N ASP A 150 2.89 -4.69 -0.84
CA ASP A 150 1.57 -4.94 -0.32
C ASP A 150 0.89 -6.06 -1.11
N VAL A 151 0.47 -7.09 -0.40
CA VAL A 151 -0.56 -8.00 -0.91
C VAL A 151 -1.88 -7.28 -0.71
N THR A 152 -2.59 -6.95 -1.77
CA THR A 152 -3.76 -6.07 -1.68
C THR A 152 -5.04 -6.80 -1.32
N THR A 153 -5.07 -8.12 -1.48
CA THR A 153 -6.18 -8.94 -0.99
C THR A 153 -5.70 -10.34 -0.61
N VAL A 154 -5.91 -10.69 0.64
CA VAL A 154 -6.00 -12.05 1.18
C VAL A 154 -7.29 -12.17 1.98
N LEU A 155 -7.75 -13.39 2.23
CA LEU A 155 -8.92 -13.61 3.07
C LEU A 155 -8.48 -13.79 4.52
N TRP A 156 -8.53 -12.70 5.28
CA TRP A 156 -8.37 -12.76 6.73
C TRP A 156 -9.57 -13.44 7.36
N TYR A 157 -9.36 -14.28 8.36
CA TYR A 157 -10.45 -14.94 9.07
C TYR A 157 -10.24 -14.95 10.59
N ASN A 158 -11.35 -14.91 11.32
CA ASN A 158 -11.36 -15.03 12.76
C ASN A 158 -11.25 -16.50 13.13
N THR A 159 -10.11 -16.91 13.72
CA THR A 159 -9.82 -18.31 14.04
C THR A 159 -10.74 -18.87 15.13
N ASP A 160 -11.23 -18.02 16.04
CA ASP A 160 -12.18 -18.46 17.09
C ASP A 160 -13.54 -18.81 16.47
N ILE A 161 -14.04 -18.01 15.52
CA ILE A 161 -15.28 -18.31 14.80
C ILE A 161 -15.11 -19.59 13.98
N PHE A 162 -13.98 -19.77 13.29
CA PHE A 162 -13.71 -20.99 12.53
C PHE A 162 -13.67 -22.22 13.45
N ALA A 163 -12.98 -22.13 14.58
CA ALA A 163 -12.91 -23.21 15.58
C ALA A 163 -14.28 -23.54 16.17
N GLU A 164 -15.12 -22.54 16.51
CA GLU A 164 -16.48 -22.73 17.04
C GLU A 164 -17.37 -23.51 16.07
N HIS A 165 -17.19 -23.29 14.75
CA HIS A 165 -17.99 -23.96 13.73
C HIS A 165 -17.29 -25.19 13.10
N GLY A 166 -16.11 -25.59 13.62
CA GLY A 166 -15.35 -26.75 13.13
C GLY A 166 -14.85 -26.58 11.70
N LEU A 167 -14.53 -25.34 11.30
CA LEU A 167 -14.04 -24.98 9.97
C LEU A 167 -12.51 -24.96 9.96
N SER A 168 -11.95 -25.18 8.78
CA SER A 168 -10.52 -25.04 8.46
C SER A 168 -10.38 -24.22 7.18
N GLU A 169 -9.16 -23.80 6.87
CA GLU A 169 -8.86 -23.08 5.64
C GLU A 169 -9.26 -23.90 4.40
N PRO A 170 -9.95 -23.28 3.42
CA PRO A 170 -10.36 -23.97 2.21
C PRO A 170 -9.20 -24.04 1.19
N GLU A 171 -9.02 -25.17 0.55
CA GLU A 171 -8.07 -25.33 -0.55
C GLU A 171 -8.73 -25.00 -1.89
N THR A 172 -10.05 -25.21 -2.01
CA THR A 172 -10.81 -25.03 -3.25
C THR A 172 -11.94 -24.04 -3.09
N TRP A 173 -12.37 -23.45 -4.22
CA TRP A 173 -13.53 -22.55 -4.26
C TRP A 173 -14.81 -23.19 -3.75
N ASP A 174 -15.03 -24.48 -4.02
CA ASP A 174 -16.21 -25.20 -3.56
C ASP A 174 -16.21 -25.34 -2.02
N GLU A 175 -15.06 -25.66 -1.42
CA GLU A 175 -14.91 -25.70 0.05
C GLU A 175 -15.13 -24.32 0.66
N PHE A 176 -14.65 -23.27 0.02
CA PHE A 176 -14.87 -21.89 0.45
C PHE A 176 -16.37 -21.54 0.45
N LEU A 177 -17.10 -21.91 -0.61
CA LEU A 177 -18.55 -21.71 -0.66
C LEU A 177 -19.29 -22.53 0.42
N ASP A 178 -18.80 -23.71 0.74
CA ASP A 178 -19.39 -24.53 1.83
C ASP A 178 -19.16 -23.90 3.21
N ILE A 179 -18.00 -23.27 3.44
CA ILE A 179 -17.74 -22.45 4.64
C ILE A 179 -18.72 -21.27 4.68
N VAL A 180 -18.88 -20.53 3.60
CA VAL A 180 -19.83 -19.40 3.49
C VAL A 180 -21.26 -19.85 3.84
N ARG A 181 -21.74 -20.96 3.28
CA ARG A 181 -23.07 -21.51 3.54
C ARG A 181 -23.24 -21.96 5.00
N THR A 182 -22.22 -22.60 5.56
CA THR A 182 -22.22 -23.08 6.95
C THR A 182 -22.35 -21.91 7.92
N LEU A 183 -21.53 -20.88 7.76
CA LEU A 183 -21.58 -19.67 8.59
C LEU A 183 -22.91 -18.94 8.45
N ARG A 184 -23.41 -18.79 7.22
CA ARG A 184 -24.72 -18.16 7.00
C ARG A 184 -25.87 -18.93 7.65
N ALA A 185 -25.85 -20.25 7.58
CA ALA A 185 -26.86 -21.10 8.24
C ALA A 185 -26.80 -21.00 9.76
N ALA A 186 -25.61 -20.77 10.34
CA ALA A 186 -25.40 -20.52 11.75
C ALA A 186 -25.77 -19.09 12.20
N GLY A 187 -26.15 -18.19 11.26
CA GLY A 187 -26.49 -16.80 11.57
C GLY A 187 -25.28 -15.87 11.68
N VAL A 188 -24.09 -16.36 11.35
CA VAL A 188 -22.86 -15.59 11.29
C VAL A 188 -22.76 -14.90 9.92
N THR A 189 -22.28 -13.65 9.87
CA THR A 189 -21.91 -12.99 8.61
C THR A 189 -20.64 -13.65 8.07
N PRO A 190 -20.67 -14.35 6.92
CA PRO A 190 -19.48 -15.05 6.44
C PRO A 190 -18.34 -14.08 6.10
N ILE A 191 -18.66 -13.02 5.35
CA ILE A 191 -17.68 -12.02 4.91
C ILE A 191 -18.18 -10.64 5.31
N ILE A 192 -17.42 -9.94 6.14
CA ILE A 192 -17.62 -8.51 6.38
C ILE A 192 -16.76 -7.74 5.39
N LEU A 193 -17.36 -6.87 4.61
CA LEU A 193 -16.67 -6.07 3.59
C LEU A 193 -17.34 -4.71 3.46
N GLY A 194 -16.55 -3.66 3.42
CA GLY A 194 -16.98 -2.31 3.06
C GLY A 194 -16.63 -2.05 1.60
N ASN A 195 -17.63 -1.73 0.79
CA ASN A 195 -17.45 -1.52 -0.65
C ASN A 195 -18.02 -0.17 -1.13
N GLN A 196 -18.04 0.82 -0.25
CA GLN A 196 -18.48 2.17 -0.61
C GLN A 196 -17.61 2.78 -1.72
N GLN A 197 -16.30 2.50 -1.68
CA GLN A 197 -15.30 2.98 -2.63
C GLN A 197 -15.03 2.01 -3.79
N PHE A 198 -15.73 0.90 -3.89
CA PHE A 198 -15.60 -0.19 -4.87
C PHE A 198 -14.28 -0.96 -4.85
N TRP A 199 -13.15 -0.37 -4.49
CA TRP A 199 -11.83 -1.01 -4.56
C TRP A 199 -11.67 -2.26 -3.65
N PRO A 200 -12.29 -2.38 -2.44
CA PRO A 200 -12.06 -3.56 -1.61
C PRO A 200 -12.59 -4.85 -2.26
N LEU A 201 -13.81 -4.81 -2.81
CA LEU A 201 -14.33 -5.91 -3.61
C LEU A 201 -13.62 -5.99 -4.96
N GLY A 202 -13.30 -4.84 -5.55
CA GLY A 202 -12.72 -4.71 -6.86
C GLY A 202 -11.36 -5.39 -6.98
N ASN A 203 -10.47 -5.21 -6.02
CA ASN A 203 -9.17 -5.87 -5.99
C ASN A 203 -9.33 -7.39 -5.89
N TRP A 204 -10.20 -7.87 -5.00
CA TRP A 204 -10.49 -9.30 -4.94
C TRP A 204 -11.12 -9.82 -6.25
N ALA A 205 -12.01 -9.03 -6.87
CA ALA A 205 -12.58 -9.34 -8.17
C ALA A 205 -11.51 -9.43 -9.26
N GLY A 206 -10.54 -8.52 -9.26
CA GLY A 206 -9.38 -8.59 -10.15
C GLY A 206 -8.62 -9.89 -10.00
N HIS A 207 -8.33 -10.29 -8.76
CA HIS A 207 -7.64 -11.54 -8.47
C HIS A 207 -8.43 -12.78 -8.92
N ILE A 208 -9.72 -12.86 -8.57
CA ILE A 208 -10.61 -13.95 -9.02
C ILE A 208 -10.66 -14.01 -10.54
N THR A 209 -10.80 -12.85 -11.20
CA THR A 209 -10.84 -12.78 -12.66
C THR A 209 -9.54 -13.27 -13.27
N ALA A 210 -8.38 -12.80 -12.79
CA ALA A 210 -7.07 -13.26 -13.24
C ALA A 210 -6.89 -14.78 -13.08
N ARG A 211 -7.35 -15.35 -11.94
CA ARG A 211 -7.35 -16.80 -11.68
C ARG A 211 -8.21 -17.59 -12.68
N VAL A 212 -9.34 -17.06 -13.10
CA VAL A 212 -10.28 -17.72 -14.02
C VAL A 212 -9.84 -17.58 -15.47
N VAL A 213 -9.53 -16.35 -15.92
CA VAL A 213 -9.31 -16.08 -17.35
C VAL A 213 -7.83 -16.10 -17.76
N GLY A 214 -6.91 -16.03 -16.79
CA GLY A 214 -5.47 -15.83 -16.98
C GLY A 214 -5.11 -14.36 -17.22
N MET A 215 -3.87 -13.99 -16.81
CA MET A 215 -3.43 -12.59 -16.89
C MET A 215 -3.40 -12.04 -18.32
N ASP A 216 -2.95 -12.84 -19.31
CA ASP A 216 -2.88 -12.40 -20.72
C ASP A 216 -4.22 -11.89 -21.27
N LEU A 217 -5.32 -12.57 -20.92
CA LEU A 217 -6.66 -12.16 -21.39
C LEU A 217 -7.20 -11.00 -20.55
N PHE A 218 -6.92 -11.01 -19.25
CA PHE A 218 -7.37 -9.95 -18.35
C PHE A 218 -6.67 -8.62 -18.67
N ASP A 219 -5.35 -8.65 -18.87
CA ASP A 219 -4.56 -7.50 -19.30
C ASP A 219 -5.09 -6.87 -20.59
N LYS A 220 -5.37 -7.70 -21.62
CA LYS A 220 -5.96 -7.22 -22.88
C LYS A 220 -7.32 -6.56 -22.69
N ALA A 221 -8.14 -7.04 -21.75
CA ALA A 221 -9.43 -6.43 -21.48
C ALA A 221 -9.29 -5.09 -20.74
N LEU A 222 -8.42 -5.02 -19.74
CA LEU A 222 -8.12 -3.77 -18.99
C LEU A 222 -7.38 -2.75 -19.88
N SER A 223 -6.60 -3.21 -20.87
CA SER A 223 -5.97 -2.35 -21.90
C SER A 223 -6.90 -2.01 -23.08
N LEU A 224 -8.19 -2.38 -22.99
CA LEU A 224 -9.22 -2.14 -24.03
C LEU A 224 -8.93 -2.79 -25.39
N GLU A 225 -8.06 -3.80 -25.46
CA GLU A 225 -7.77 -4.54 -26.69
C GLU A 225 -8.89 -5.54 -27.04
N VAL A 226 -9.53 -6.10 -26.01
CA VAL A 226 -10.67 -7.02 -26.16
C VAL A 226 -11.82 -6.60 -25.24
N PRO A 227 -13.09 -6.94 -25.57
CA PRO A 227 -14.21 -6.65 -24.69
C PRO A 227 -14.25 -7.58 -23.48
N PHE A 228 -14.87 -7.13 -22.39
CA PHE A 228 -15.17 -7.97 -21.22
C PHE A 228 -16.35 -8.92 -21.48
N ASN A 229 -17.28 -8.56 -22.34
CA ASN A 229 -18.48 -9.36 -22.61
C ASN A 229 -18.13 -10.57 -23.49
N GLN A 230 -17.52 -11.58 -22.91
CA GLN A 230 -17.18 -12.86 -23.53
C GLN A 230 -17.22 -14.01 -22.52
N PRO A 231 -17.36 -15.29 -22.98
CA PRO A 231 -17.64 -16.42 -22.10
C PRO A 231 -16.64 -16.63 -20.95
N ALA A 232 -15.36 -16.36 -21.17
CA ALA A 232 -14.33 -16.53 -20.13
C ALA A 232 -14.57 -15.60 -18.94
N PHE A 233 -14.92 -14.33 -19.19
CA PHE A 233 -15.24 -13.38 -18.11
C PHE A 233 -16.62 -13.68 -17.49
N GLU A 234 -17.56 -14.25 -18.23
CA GLU A 234 -18.84 -14.69 -17.65
C GLU A 234 -18.59 -15.78 -16.60
N GLU A 235 -17.66 -16.70 -16.84
CA GLU A 235 -17.25 -17.71 -15.86
C GLU A 235 -16.59 -17.09 -14.61
N ALA A 236 -15.74 -16.07 -14.77
CA ALA A 236 -15.18 -15.33 -13.65
C ALA A 236 -16.26 -14.62 -12.82
N PHE A 237 -17.20 -13.93 -13.50
CA PHE A 237 -18.30 -13.21 -12.85
C PHE A 237 -19.33 -14.15 -12.21
N GLN A 238 -19.38 -15.41 -12.65
CA GLN A 238 -20.20 -16.43 -12.00
C GLN A 238 -19.74 -16.67 -10.54
N ARG A 239 -18.45 -16.52 -10.22
CA ARG A 239 -17.95 -16.62 -8.83
C ARG A 239 -18.59 -15.57 -7.91
N PHE A 240 -18.82 -14.35 -8.41
CA PHE A 240 -19.51 -13.31 -7.63
C PHE A 240 -21.02 -13.60 -7.51
N ALA A 241 -21.64 -14.17 -8.54
CA ALA A 241 -23.02 -14.61 -8.46
C ALA A 241 -23.22 -15.72 -7.41
N GLU A 242 -22.28 -16.67 -7.32
CA GLU A 242 -22.29 -17.72 -6.29
C GLU A 242 -22.17 -17.16 -4.87
N LEU A 243 -21.32 -16.12 -4.67
CA LEU A 243 -21.21 -15.41 -3.39
C LEU A 243 -22.53 -14.68 -3.03
N ALA A 244 -23.16 -14.04 -4.02
CA ALA A 244 -24.45 -13.37 -3.84
C ALA A 244 -25.56 -14.37 -3.47
N GLU A 245 -25.65 -15.49 -4.17
CA GLU A 245 -26.62 -16.57 -3.92
C GLU A 245 -26.42 -17.20 -2.54
N ALA A 246 -25.17 -17.38 -2.12
CA ALA A 246 -24.82 -17.87 -0.79
C ALA A 246 -25.00 -16.80 0.32
N GLN A 247 -25.38 -15.56 -0.05
CA GLN A 247 -25.48 -14.42 0.87
C GLN A 247 -24.18 -14.20 1.67
N ALA A 248 -23.04 -14.25 0.98
CA ALA A 248 -21.71 -14.21 1.60
C ALA A 248 -21.46 -12.93 2.39
N PHE A 249 -21.97 -11.79 1.91
CA PHE A 249 -21.61 -10.47 2.44
C PHE A 249 -22.57 -9.94 3.52
N ASN A 250 -22.12 -8.95 4.28
CA ASN A 250 -22.94 -8.10 5.13
C ASN A 250 -24.01 -7.35 4.31
N ARG A 251 -25.11 -6.98 4.97
CA ARG A 251 -26.27 -6.35 4.28
C ARG A 251 -25.98 -4.93 3.77
N ASP A 252 -25.07 -4.23 4.40
CA ASP A 252 -24.67 -2.85 4.11
C ASP A 252 -23.37 -2.75 3.29
N LEU A 253 -23.06 -3.80 2.51
CA LEU A 253 -21.86 -3.89 1.68
C LEU A 253 -21.54 -2.59 0.92
N ALA A 254 -22.52 -1.98 0.26
CA ALA A 254 -22.33 -0.78 -0.55
C ALA A 254 -22.26 0.53 0.27
N GLY A 255 -22.67 0.51 1.53
CA GLY A 255 -22.72 1.71 2.39
C GLY A 255 -21.61 1.78 3.42
N LEU A 256 -20.91 0.68 3.65
CA LEU A 256 -19.81 0.57 4.62
C LEU A 256 -18.48 0.91 3.92
N GLY A 257 -17.64 1.72 4.57
CA GLY A 257 -16.29 2.03 4.09
C GLY A 257 -15.28 0.92 4.44
N ALA A 258 -14.11 0.95 3.78
CA ALA A 258 -13.05 -0.03 3.98
C ALA A 258 -12.52 -0.03 5.42
N SER A 259 -12.23 1.14 5.99
CA SER A 259 -11.74 1.27 7.36
C SER A 259 -12.78 0.83 8.40
N GLU A 260 -14.06 1.12 8.16
CA GLU A 260 -15.16 0.73 9.03
C GLU A 260 -15.39 -0.78 9.01
N SER A 261 -15.28 -1.43 7.84
CA SER A 261 -15.40 -2.89 7.72
C SER A 261 -14.24 -3.61 8.42
N MET A 262 -13.03 -3.09 8.36
CA MET A 262 -11.88 -3.63 9.08
C MET A 262 -12.08 -3.52 10.61
N ALA A 263 -12.55 -2.37 11.09
CA ALA A 263 -12.90 -2.21 12.50
C ALA A 263 -14.02 -3.17 12.94
N ALA A 264 -15.03 -3.40 12.08
CA ALA A 264 -16.11 -4.36 12.33
C ALA A 264 -15.59 -5.82 12.37
N PHE A 265 -14.61 -6.16 11.51
CA PHE A 265 -13.94 -7.47 11.55
C PHE A 265 -13.24 -7.70 12.89
N PHE A 266 -12.48 -6.75 13.40
CA PHE A 266 -11.85 -6.86 14.72
C PHE A 266 -12.86 -6.98 15.87
N GLN A 267 -14.10 -6.55 15.69
CA GLN A 267 -15.19 -6.72 16.65
C GLN A 267 -15.97 -8.03 16.47
N GLY A 268 -15.54 -8.90 15.53
CA GLY A 268 -16.20 -10.17 15.27
C GLY A 268 -17.54 -10.05 14.51
N ALA A 269 -17.80 -8.95 13.81
CA ALA A 269 -19.04 -8.75 13.05
C ALA A 269 -19.14 -9.63 11.81
N GLY A 270 -18.04 -10.23 11.36
CA GLY A 270 -17.96 -11.22 10.29
C GLY A 270 -16.83 -12.21 10.53
N ALA A 271 -16.95 -13.39 9.94
CA ALA A 271 -15.97 -14.45 10.09
C ALA A 271 -14.73 -14.24 9.23
N MET A 272 -14.90 -13.64 8.07
CA MET A 272 -13.81 -13.37 7.09
C MET A 272 -13.84 -11.91 6.63
N HIS A 273 -12.67 -11.41 6.20
CA HIS A 273 -12.49 -10.06 5.66
C HIS A 273 -11.44 -10.05 4.54
N PRO A 274 -11.85 -9.98 3.25
CA PRO A 274 -10.91 -9.85 2.14
C PRO A 274 -10.35 -8.42 2.11
N ILE A 275 -9.10 -8.27 2.53
CA ILE A 275 -8.39 -6.98 2.55
C ILE A 275 -6.87 -7.24 2.49
N GLY A 276 -6.09 -6.19 2.30
CA GLY A 276 -4.65 -6.30 2.13
C GLY A 276 -3.84 -6.49 3.41
N SER A 277 -2.53 -6.64 3.21
CA SER A 277 -1.51 -6.88 4.24
C SER A 277 -1.47 -5.82 5.34
N TRP A 278 -1.91 -4.59 5.07
CA TRP A 278 -1.98 -3.50 6.05
C TRP A 278 -2.93 -3.77 7.23
N LEU A 279 -3.79 -4.81 7.14
CA LEU A 279 -4.59 -5.25 8.28
C LEU A 279 -3.70 -5.55 9.48
N ILE A 280 -2.51 -6.15 9.29
CA ILE A 280 -1.58 -6.49 10.37
C ILE A 280 -1.18 -5.24 11.17
N SER A 281 -0.74 -4.18 10.49
CA SER A 281 -0.33 -2.94 11.15
C SER A 281 -1.51 -2.22 11.85
N ASN A 282 -2.71 -2.37 11.31
CA ASN A 282 -3.92 -1.87 11.95
C ASN A 282 -4.35 -2.71 13.16
N ALA A 283 -4.13 -4.03 13.12
CA ALA A 283 -4.43 -4.92 14.24
C ALA A 283 -3.63 -4.56 15.49
N PHE A 284 -2.37 -4.16 15.36
CA PHE A 284 -1.54 -3.72 16.49
C PHE A 284 -2.14 -2.55 17.29
N SER A 285 -2.93 -1.71 16.65
CA SER A 285 -3.52 -0.53 17.29
C SER A 285 -5.03 -0.63 17.52
N SER A 286 -5.74 -1.52 16.85
CA SER A 286 -7.20 -1.52 16.76
C SER A 286 -7.87 -2.84 17.12
N ALA A 287 -7.15 -3.97 17.05
CA ALA A 287 -7.70 -5.24 17.45
C ALA A 287 -7.82 -5.32 18.98
N PRO A 288 -8.92 -5.86 19.52
CA PRO A 288 -9.04 -6.11 20.96
C PRO A 288 -8.01 -7.13 21.45
N ASP A 289 -7.64 -7.03 22.73
CA ASP A 289 -6.78 -8.02 23.36
C ASP A 289 -7.37 -9.44 23.21
N GLY A 290 -6.58 -10.36 22.67
CA GLY A 290 -6.98 -11.75 22.45
C GLY A 290 -7.77 -11.99 21.16
N PHE A 291 -7.94 -11.01 20.29
CA PHE A 291 -8.48 -11.25 18.95
C PHE A 291 -7.53 -12.15 18.17
N SER A 292 -8.03 -13.30 17.74
CA SER A 292 -7.24 -14.29 17.01
C SER A 292 -7.67 -14.35 15.56
N TYR A 293 -6.71 -14.24 14.66
CA TYR A 293 -6.97 -14.22 13.22
C TYR A 293 -5.82 -14.90 12.46
N ASP A 294 -6.10 -15.32 11.23
CA ASP A 294 -5.11 -15.83 10.28
C ASP A 294 -5.58 -15.50 8.86
N ALA A 295 -4.84 -15.89 7.84
CA ALA A 295 -5.15 -15.55 6.47
C ALA A 295 -4.86 -16.72 5.51
N PHE A 296 -5.69 -16.83 4.47
CA PHE A 296 -5.43 -17.70 3.33
C PHE A 296 -5.59 -16.94 2.02
N ASN A 297 -4.91 -17.42 0.98
CA ASN A 297 -5.04 -16.87 -0.37
C ASN A 297 -6.43 -17.20 -0.96
N THR A 298 -6.81 -16.52 -2.05
CA THR A 298 -7.98 -16.94 -2.83
C THR A 298 -7.87 -18.41 -3.19
N PRO A 299 -8.86 -19.26 -2.80
CA PRO A 299 -8.80 -20.70 -3.02
C PRO A 299 -8.73 -21.08 -4.50
N VAL A 300 -8.22 -22.27 -4.80
CA VAL A 300 -8.09 -22.76 -6.17
C VAL A 300 -9.47 -22.82 -6.84
N ILE A 301 -9.60 -22.17 -8.00
CA ILE A 301 -10.79 -22.23 -8.85
C ILE A 301 -10.55 -23.30 -9.92
N ALA A 302 -11.29 -24.40 -9.83
CA ALA A 302 -11.15 -25.51 -10.76
C ALA A 302 -11.46 -25.08 -12.21
N GLY A 303 -10.59 -25.43 -13.14
CA GLY A 303 -10.74 -25.08 -14.55
C GLY A 303 -10.27 -23.69 -14.93
N GLY A 304 -9.86 -22.86 -13.97
CA GLY A 304 -9.28 -21.56 -14.25
C GLY A 304 -8.01 -21.65 -15.10
N ALA A 305 -7.81 -20.67 -15.97
CA ALA A 305 -6.66 -20.58 -16.87
C ALA A 305 -5.44 -19.88 -16.23
N GLY A 306 -5.69 -19.11 -15.14
CA GLY A 306 -4.65 -18.39 -14.41
C GLY A 306 -3.90 -19.25 -13.41
N ASP A 307 -2.79 -18.70 -12.89
CA ASP A 307 -1.96 -19.41 -11.92
C ASP A 307 -2.68 -19.52 -10.56
N PRO A 308 -2.90 -20.75 -10.05
CA PRO A 308 -3.54 -20.96 -8.76
C PRO A 308 -2.70 -20.49 -7.56
N GLN A 309 -1.42 -20.20 -7.73
CA GLN A 309 -0.53 -19.65 -6.71
C GLN A 309 -0.28 -18.15 -6.89
N SER A 310 -0.94 -17.50 -7.87
CA SER A 310 -0.83 -16.05 -8.00
C SER A 310 -1.29 -15.34 -6.73
N ILE A 311 -0.74 -14.17 -6.48
CA ILE A 311 -1.23 -13.23 -5.47
C ILE A 311 -1.56 -11.91 -6.15
N ILE A 312 -2.41 -11.12 -5.52
CA ILE A 312 -2.65 -9.74 -5.98
C ILE A 312 -1.88 -8.76 -5.10
N GLY A 313 -1.08 -7.89 -5.72
CA GLY A 313 -0.22 -6.99 -4.97
C GLY A 313 0.57 -6.03 -5.83
N LEU A 314 1.33 -5.16 -5.18
CA LEU A 314 2.15 -4.13 -5.80
C LEU A 314 3.26 -3.68 -4.84
N ALA A 315 4.21 -2.90 -5.34
CA ALA A 315 5.07 -2.10 -4.49
C ALA A 315 4.37 -0.79 -4.10
N THR A 316 4.61 -0.35 -2.88
CA THR A 316 4.30 1.01 -2.44
C THR A 316 5.59 1.73 -2.09
N GLY A 317 5.66 3.02 -2.40
CA GLY A 317 6.92 3.73 -2.27
C GLY A 317 6.80 5.24 -2.23
N PHE A 318 7.95 5.88 -2.38
CA PHE A 318 8.04 7.32 -2.50
C PHE A 318 8.56 7.72 -3.88
N GLU A 319 7.94 8.72 -4.46
CA GLU A 319 8.44 9.47 -5.61
C GLU A 319 9.04 10.80 -5.14
N VAL A 320 9.97 11.33 -5.92
CA VAL A 320 10.62 12.63 -5.70
C VAL A 320 10.16 13.60 -6.77
N SER A 321 9.88 14.85 -6.38
CA SER A 321 9.45 15.88 -7.31
C SER A 321 10.57 16.27 -8.28
N SER A 322 10.30 16.19 -9.58
CA SER A 322 11.16 16.73 -10.61
C SER A 322 11.36 18.26 -10.51
N ARG A 323 10.48 18.94 -9.74
CA ARG A 323 10.50 20.39 -9.51
C ARG A 323 11.06 20.78 -8.15
N SER A 324 11.49 19.80 -7.32
CA SER A 324 12.08 20.09 -6.01
C SER A 324 13.38 20.89 -6.18
N ALA A 325 13.54 21.94 -5.37
CA ALA A 325 14.81 22.65 -5.25
C ALA A 325 15.81 21.93 -4.31
N HIS A 326 15.38 20.81 -3.67
CA HIS A 326 16.07 20.10 -2.60
C HIS A 326 16.19 18.59 -2.89
N VAL A 327 16.47 18.24 -4.15
CA VAL A 327 16.58 16.83 -4.59
C VAL A 327 17.64 16.08 -3.79
N ASP A 328 18.80 16.69 -3.54
CA ASP A 328 19.88 16.02 -2.80
C ASP A 328 19.49 15.69 -1.35
N GLU A 329 18.75 16.59 -0.70
CA GLU A 329 18.21 16.36 0.65
C GLU A 329 17.10 15.31 0.64
N ALA A 330 16.24 15.31 -0.38
CA ALA A 330 15.21 14.30 -0.56
C ALA A 330 15.83 12.90 -0.74
N ILE A 331 16.82 12.76 -1.61
CA ILE A 331 17.55 11.49 -1.80
C ILE A 331 18.29 11.07 -0.52
N THR A 332 18.86 12.02 0.22
CA THR A 332 19.50 11.73 1.51
C THR A 332 18.50 11.13 2.51
N PHE A 333 17.28 11.69 2.58
CA PHE A 333 16.23 11.14 3.42
C PHE A 333 15.78 9.74 2.96
N LEU A 334 15.58 9.53 1.66
CA LEU A 334 15.15 8.23 1.13
C LEU A 334 16.21 7.13 1.38
N ARG A 335 17.49 7.44 1.20
CA ARG A 335 18.60 6.53 1.55
C ARG A 335 18.62 6.17 3.04
N PHE A 336 18.39 7.16 3.90
CA PHE A 336 18.29 6.94 5.33
C PHE A 336 17.10 6.05 5.70
N PHE A 337 15.93 6.36 5.14
CA PHE A 337 14.70 5.61 5.37
C PHE A 337 14.81 4.15 4.89
N THR A 338 15.47 3.90 3.76
CA THR A 338 15.68 2.56 3.20
C THR A 338 16.94 1.87 3.69
N SER A 339 17.65 2.42 4.68
CA SER A 339 18.76 1.71 5.29
C SER A 339 18.30 0.45 6.03
N PHE A 340 19.16 -0.55 6.12
CA PHE A 340 18.81 -1.86 6.65
C PHE A 340 18.13 -1.79 8.03
N ASP A 341 18.72 -1.07 8.99
CA ASP A 341 18.18 -0.99 10.36
C ASP A 341 16.79 -0.33 10.40
N HIS A 342 16.54 0.71 9.58
CA HIS A 342 15.25 1.36 9.52
C HIS A 342 14.21 0.49 8.83
N GLN A 343 14.62 -0.31 7.86
CA GLN A 343 13.73 -1.25 7.18
C GLN A 343 13.45 -2.51 8.01
N VAL A 344 14.35 -2.91 8.92
CA VAL A 344 14.03 -3.88 9.98
C VAL A 344 12.93 -3.32 10.88
N ALA A 345 13.08 -2.10 11.41
CA ALA A 345 12.05 -1.46 12.23
C ALA A 345 10.71 -1.26 11.48
N TRP A 346 10.77 -1.06 10.17
CA TRP A 346 9.60 -0.97 9.30
C TRP A 346 8.87 -2.31 9.16
N ALA A 347 9.64 -3.41 9.04
CA ALA A 347 9.10 -4.77 9.05
C ALA A 347 8.44 -5.13 10.38
N GLU A 348 9.04 -4.75 11.52
CA GLU A 348 8.46 -4.93 12.86
C GLU A 348 7.15 -4.15 13.06
N ALA A 349 6.96 -3.06 12.31
CA ALA A 349 5.70 -2.30 12.28
C ALA A 349 4.62 -2.93 11.37
N GLY A 350 4.83 -4.14 10.87
CA GLY A 350 3.87 -4.89 10.06
C GLY A 350 3.91 -4.55 8.56
N ARG A 351 5.07 -4.09 8.05
CA ARG A 351 5.23 -3.78 6.63
C ARG A 351 6.22 -4.75 5.97
N PHE A 352 5.90 -5.22 4.77
CA PHE A 352 6.79 -6.12 4.04
C PHE A 352 7.90 -5.30 3.33
N SER A 353 9.08 -5.24 3.97
CA SER A 353 10.23 -4.47 3.47
C SER A 353 10.79 -5.03 2.17
N PRO A 354 11.12 -4.15 1.19
CA PRO A 354 11.80 -4.53 -0.04
C PRO A 354 13.33 -4.67 0.12
N ILE A 355 13.88 -4.39 1.30
CA ILE A 355 15.34 -4.47 1.54
C ILE A 355 15.74 -5.91 1.85
N GLU A 356 16.75 -6.40 1.12
CA GLU A 356 17.24 -7.77 1.25
C GLU A 356 17.66 -8.09 2.69
N GLY A 357 17.13 -9.18 3.22
CA GLY A 357 17.42 -9.65 4.58
C GLY A 357 16.68 -8.91 5.71
N ALA A 358 16.02 -7.77 5.47
CA ALA A 358 15.35 -7.00 6.52
C ALA A 358 14.23 -7.80 7.19
N MET A 359 13.37 -8.48 6.40
CA MET A 359 12.31 -9.34 6.93
C MET A 359 12.83 -10.49 7.78
N ALA A 360 13.99 -11.07 7.40
CA ALA A 360 14.61 -12.18 8.15
C ALA A 360 15.26 -11.73 9.45
N ALA A 361 15.69 -10.47 9.53
CA ALA A 361 16.32 -9.87 10.72
C ALA A 361 15.30 -9.30 11.73
N ALA A 362 14.11 -8.96 11.28
CA ALA A 362 13.06 -8.35 12.09
C ALA A 362 12.37 -9.37 13.02
N GLU A 363 11.97 -8.92 14.21
CA GLU A 363 11.04 -9.64 15.09
C GLU A 363 9.60 -9.37 14.60
N ILE A 364 9.21 -10.03 13.51
CA ILE A 364 7.92 -9.81 12.88
C ILE A 364 6.82 -10.69 13.46
N ASP A 365 5.60 -10.16 13.42
CA ASP A 365 4.39 -10.91 13.74
C ASP A 365 4.27 -12.15 12.84
N VAL A 366 3.70 -13.24 13.38
CA VAL A 366 3.55 -14.51 12.67
C VAL A 366 2.75 -14.36 11.37
N HIS A 367 1.75 -13.49 11.35
CA HIS A 367 0.91 -13.25 10.17
C HIS A 367 1.68 -12.49 9.09
N ASN A 368 2.52 -11.52 9.48
CA ASN A 368 3.39 -10.83 8.54
C ASN A 368 4.41 -11.78 7.91
N LYS A 369 4.92 -12.74 8.70
CA LYS A 369 5.80 -13.78 8.18
C LYS A 369 5.08 -14.70 7.18
N ALA A 370 3.87 -15.16 7.51
CA ALA A 370 3.06 -15.99 6.62
C ALA A 370 2.75 -15.29 5.29
N LEU A 371 2.40 -14.00 5.33
CA LEU A 371 2.20 -13.21 4.11
C LEU A 371 3.48 -12.98 3.31
N ALA A 372 4.62 -12.79 3.98
CA ALA A 372 5.90 -12.67 3.29
C ALA A 372 6.27 -13.97 2.58
N GLU A 373 6.04 -15.13 3.21
CA GLU A 373 6.22 -16.45 2.60
C GLU A 373 5.27 -16.61 1.39
N LEU A 374 3.99 -16.25 1.53
CA LEU A 374 3.02 -16.26 0.45
C LEU A 374 3.46 -15.40 -0.75
N PHE A 375 4.02 -14.21 -0.48
CA PHE A 375 4.53 -13.31 -1.52
C PHE A 375 5.76 -13.91 -2.23
N LEU A 376 6.69 -14.47 -1.48
CA LEU A 376 7.92 -15.06 -2.03
C LEU A 376 7.69 -16.37 -2.80
N ASP A 377 6.66 -17.13 -2.40
CA ASP A 377 6.30 -18.39 -3.03
C ASP A 377 5.35 -18.21 -4.24
N ALA A 378 4.84 -16.99 -4.47
CA ALA A 378 3.97 -16.71 -5.59
C ALA A 378 4.71 -16.80 -6.93
N ASN A 379 4.10 -17.49 -7.90
CA ASN A 379 4.65 -17.58 -9.25
C ASN A 379 4.31 -16.34 -10.10
N GLU A 380 3.24 -15.63 -9.75
CA GLU A 380 2.71 -14.49 -10.51
C GLU A 380 2.18 -13.42 -9.55
N LEU A 381 2.56 -12.19 -9.79
CA LEU A 381 1.99 -11.02 -9.14
C LEU A 381 0.93 -10.39 -10.06
N VAL A 382 -0.32 -10.43 -9.62
CA VAL A 382 -1.43 -9.77 -10.31
C VAL A 382 -1.47 -8.31 -9.87
N PRO A 383 -1.30 -7.32 -10.75
CA PRO A 383 -1.45 -5.93 -10.38
C PRO A 383 -2.92 -5.62 -10.04
N PRO A 384 -3.19 -4.88 -8.96
CA PRO A 384 -4.55 -4.41 -8.68
C PRO A 384 -5.04 -3.54 -9.84
N PRO A 385 -6.26 -3.74 -10.35
CA PRO A 385 -6.74 -2.99 -11.51
C PRO A 385 -6.69 -1.46 -11.34
N ASP A 386 -7.00 -0.93 -10.16
CA ASP A 386 -7.05 0.52 -9.87
C ASP A 386 -5.69 1.22 -9.78
N THR A 387 -4.63 0.44 -9.71
CA THR A 387 -3.25 0.96 -9.66
C THR A 387 -2.41 0.50 -10.85
N GLY A 388 -2.69 -0.68 -11.38
CA GLY A 388 -1.99 -1.24 -12.53
C GLY A 388 -2.48 -0.70 -13.89
N TYR A 389 -3.70 -0.12 -13.93
CA TYR A 389 -4.35 0.34 -15.16
C TYR A 389 -5.01 1.71 -14.93
N PRO A 390 -5.44 2.41 -16.02
CA PRO A 390 -6.17 3.66 -15.87
C PRO A 390 -7.39 3.51 -14.96
N VAL A 391 -7.48 4.38 -13.96
CA VAL A 391 -8.45 4.28 -12.88
C VAL A 391 -9.90 4.25 -13.38
N GLU A 392 -10.20 4.97 -14.46
CA GLU A 392 -11.55 5.00 -15.05
C GLU A 392 -11.98 3.62 -15.59
N ILE A 393 -11.03 2.82 -16.09
CA ILE A 393 -11.29 1.46 -16.58
C ILE A 393 -11.49 0.51 -15.41
N ALA A 394 -10.61 0.62 -14.41
CA ALA A 394 -10.70 -0.18 -13.20
C ALA A 394 -12.01 0.05 -12.44
N ASP A 395 -12.43 1.31 -12.28
CA ASP A 395 -13.68 1.69 -11.62
C ASP A 395 -14.91 1.09 -12.30
N ILE A 396 -14.96 1.11 -13.62
CA ILE A 396 -16.06 0.49 -14.37
C ILE A 396 -16.08 -1.03 -14.16
N PHE A 397 -14.93 -1.69 -14.19
CA PHE A 397 -14.80 -3.12 -13.88
C PHE A 397 -15.26 -3.42 -12.45
N TYR A 398 -14.82 -2.65 -11.46
CA TYR A 398 -15.17 -2.80 -10.05
C TYR A 398 -16.67 -2.64 -9.80
N GLN A 399 -17.29 -1.63 -10.41
CA GLN A 399 -18.73 -1.42 -10.35
C GLN A 399 -19.51 -2.59 -10.97
N GLY A 400 -19.02 -3.12 -12.10
CA GLY A 400 -19.61 -4.29 -12.73
C GLY A 400 -19.57 -5.54 -11.83
N ALA A 401 -18.43 -5.80 -11.19
CA ALA A 401 -18.29 -6.89 -10.23
C ALA A 401 -19.21 -6.70 -9.01
N ALA A 402 -19.27 -5.46 -8.48
CA ALA A 402 -20.14 -5.12 -7.35
C ALA A 402 -21.64 -5.32 -7.66
N LEU A 403 -22.07 -5.04 -8.89
CA LEU A 403 -23.45 -5.28 -9.31
C LEU A 403 -23.83 -6.77 -9.28
N VAL A 404 -22.89 -7.66 -9.60
CA VAL A 404 -23.10 -9.11 -9.53
C VAL A 404 -23.03 -9.60 -8.08
N ALA A 405 -21.99 -9.21 -7.32
CA ALA A 405 -21.84 -9.59 -5.93
C ALA A 405 -22.99 -9.11 -5.02
N GLY A 406 -23.60 -7.97 -5.38
CA GLY A 406 -24.81 -7.45 -4.74
C GLY A 406 -26.11 -8.09 -5.21
N GLY A 407 -26.06 -9.06 -6.15
CA GLY A 407 -27.26 -9.71 -6.73
C GLY A 407 -28.12 -8.80 -7.59
N LEU A 408 -27.61 -7.67 -8.07
CA LEU A 408 -28.35 -6.66 -8.82
C LEU A 408 -28.37 -6.93 -10.32
N ARG A 409 -27.36 -7.65 -10.85
CA ARG A 409 -27.26 -8.07 -12.25
C ARG A 409 -26.75 -9.49 -12.37
N SER A 410 -27.12 -10.17 -13.45
CA SER A 410 -26.46 -11.42 -13.83
C SER A 410 -25.06 -11.14 -14.39
N PRO A 411 -24.13 -12.13 -14.39
CA PRO A 411 -22.80 -12.01 -14.98
C PRO A 411 -22.83 -11.42 -16.39
N ALA A 412 -23.57 -12.01 -17.31
CA ALA A 412 -23.68 -11.53 -18.69
C ALA A 412 -24.19 -10.08 -18.79
N ALA A 413 -25.20 -9.69 -17.97
CA ALA A 413 -25.73 -8.33 -17.99
C ALA A 413 -24.73 -7.30 -17.39
N ALA A 414 -23.90 -7.69 -16.43
CA ALA A 414 -22.86 -6.83 -15.88
C ALA A 414 -21.71 -6.63 -16.87
N LEU A 415 -21.28 -7.69 -17.56
CA LEU A 415 -20.23 -7.61 -18.59
C LEU A 415 -20.65 -6.76 -19.78
N ALA A 416 -21.88 -6.90 -20.24
CA ALA A 416 -22.43 -6.04 -21.30
C ALA A 416 -22.46 -4.56 -20.85
N TRP A 417 -22.84 -4.31 -19.60
CA TRP A 417 -22.82 -2.96 -19.01
C TRP A 417 -21.39 -2.40 -18.89
N ILE A 418 -20.41 -3.21 -18.52
CA ILE A 418 -18.99 -2.79 -18.48
C ILE A 418 -18.57 -2.30 -19.88
N ASP A 419 -18.79 -3.09 -20.93
CA ASP A 419 -18.41 -2.72 -22.29
C ASP A 419 -19.15 -1.47 -22.80
N GLU A 420 -20.43 -1.29 -22.41
CA GLU A 420 -21.19 -0.08 -22.69
C GLU A 420 -20.57 1.16 -22.03
N GLN A 421 -20.15 1.06 -20.74
CA GLN A 421 -19.53 2.17 -20.04
C GLN A 421 -18.13 2.49 -20.60
N LEU A 422 -17.32 1.46 -20.87
CA LEU A 422 -15.98 1.62 -21.45
C LEU A 422 -16.02 2.27 -22.84
N ALA A 423 -17.09 2.06 -23.60
CA ALA A 423 -17.29 2.74 -24.89
C ALA A 423 -17.50 4.26 -24.75
N LEU A 424 -17.87 4.76 -23.56
CA LEU A 424 -18.08 6.19 -23.30
C LEU A 424 -16.80 6.91 -22.86
N VAL A 425 -15.77 6.18 -22.41
CA VAL A 425 -14.50 6.73 -21.92
C VAL A 425 -13.33 6.53 -22.91
N ARG A 426 -13.60 5.90 -24.06
CA ARG A 426 -12.65 5.71 -25.17
C ARG A 426 -12.44 6.98 -26.01
#